data_2bc22cf4bdffe8494a754b1663c25be4
#
_entry.id   2bc22cf4bdffe8494a754b1663c25be4
#
_cell.length_a   1.000
_cell.length_b   1.000
_cell.length_c   1.000
_cell.angle_alpha   90.00
_cell.angle_beta   90.00
_cell.angle_gamma   90.00
#
_symmetry.space_group_name_H-M   'P 1'
#
loop_
_entity.id
_entity.type
_entity.pdbx_description
1 polymer ?
#
loop_
_entity_poly.entity_id
_entity_poly.type
_entity_poly.pdbx_seq_one_letter_code
_entity_poly.pdbx_strand_id
1 'polypeptide(L)'
;MKFLGLMWSNLKRKKLRTTLTLLSILVAFVLFALLSALKLALGGGVNMADANRLIVRHRVSFIQLLPHSYQQRIASVPGVTLVSLQLWFGGVYQDPKNQLGTFPVEPEAFLAMNPELTLPEEQKQAWLKTRTGAVAGSSLAKRFGWKIGDRIPMTTPIWPNKDGGAWQFDLVGIYDATKKAADTSSFLFRYDYFDEARS
;
A
#
# COMPACT_ATOMS: atom_id res chain seq x y z
N MET A 1 53.55 -18.62 2.61
CA MET A 1 52.39 -19.21 1.90
C MET A 1 52.48 -20.74 1.65
N LYS A 2 53.23 -21.50 2.48
CA LYS A 2 53.43 -22.97 2.28
C LYS A 2 52.23 -23.87 2.68
N PHE A 3 51.25 -23.31 3.39
CA PHE A 3 50.11 -24.12 3.90
C PHE A 3 48.89 -24.16 2.98
N LEU A 4 48.76 -23.26 1.98
CA LEU A 4 47.63 -23.24 1.04
C LEU A 4 47.52 -24.50 0.18
N GLY A 5 48.69 -25.10 -0.22
CA GLY A 5 48.67 -26.36 -0.98
C GLY A 5 48.18 -27.57 -0.19
N LEU A 6 48.48 -27.62 1.12
CA LEU A 6 47.99 -28.65 2.03
C LEU A 6 46.50 -28.53 2.29
N MET A 7 46.00 -27.32 2.46
CA MET A 7 44.55 -27.04 2.59
C MET A 7 43.81 -27.46 1.32
N TRP A 8 44.30 -27.07 0.13
CA TRP A 8 43.69 -27.47 -1.14
C TRP A 8 43.67 -28.95 -1.39
N SER A 9 44.76 -29.66 -1.04
CA SER A 9 44.83 -31.13 -1.12
C SER A 9 43.84 -31.81 -0.19
N ASN A 10 43.65 -31.30 1.01
CA ASN A 10 42.72 -31.83 2.00
C ASN A 10 41.26 -31.60 1.59
N LEU A 11 40.91 -30.43 0.97
CA LEU A 11 39.60 -30.16 0.41
C LEU A 11 39.23 -31.16 -0.71
N LYS A 12 40.20 -31.48 -1.59
CA LYS A 12 39.96 -32.45 -2.69
C LYS A 12 39.80 -33.86 -2.23
N ARG A 13 40.35 -34.24 -1.08
CA ARG A 13 40.32 -35.62 -0.57
C ARG A 13 38.97 -36.08 -0.05
N LYS A 14 38.12 -35.11 0.46
CA LYS A 14 36.77 -35.41 0.99
C LYS A 14 35.73 -34.56 0.27
N LYS A 15 35.57 -34.77 -1.04
CA LYS A 15 34.71 -33.97 -1.94
C LYS A 15 33.30 -33.76 -1.41
N LEU A 16 32.63 -34.86 -0.92
CA LEU A 16 31.27 -34.77 -0.42
C LEU A 16 31.15 -33.83 0.78
N ARG A 17 32.07 -33.92 1.75
CA ARG A 17 32.06 -33.03 2.93
C ARG A 17 32.28 -31.59 2.53
N THR A 18 33.25 -31.32 1.65
CA THR A 18 33.57 -29.98 1.17
C THR A 18 32.40 -29.38 0.41
N THR A 19 31.74 -30.14 -0.46
CA THR A 19 30.56 -29.68 -1.21
C THR A 19 29.41 -29.37 -0.29
N LEU A 20 29.10 -30.25 0.70
CA LEU A 20 28.04 -30.01 1.66
C LEU A 20 28.30 -28.78 2.53
N THR A 21 29.56 -28.56 2.95
CA THR A 21 29.92 -27.38 3.73
C THR A 21 29.80 -26.11 2.90
N LEU A 22 30.26 -26.10 1.64
CA LEU A 22 30.11 -24.97 0.74
C LEU A 22 28.64 -24.68 0.43
N LEU A 23 27.85 -25.71 0.21
CA LEU A 23 26.40 -25.57 -0.01
C LEU A 23 25.70 -24.97 1.22
N SER A 24 26.06 -25.44 2.41
CA SER A 24 25.52 -24.89 3.67
C SER A 24 25.84 -23.40 3.83
N ILE A 25 27.08 -23.00 3.55
CA ILE A 25 27.50 -21.59 3.58
C ILE A 25 26.74 -20.78 2.52
N LEU A 26 26.63 -21.29 1.30
CA LEU A 26 25.89 -20.64 0.22
C LEU A 26 24.42 -20.41 0.63
N VAL A 27 23.76 -21.44 1.16
CA VAL A 27 22.35 -21.32 1.63
C VAL A 27 22.24 -20.28 2.72
N ALA A 28 23.16 -20.24 3.68
CA ALA A 28 23.15 -19.24 4.75
C ALA A 28 23.28 -17.81 4.19
N PHE A 29 24.18 -17.58 3.22
CA PHE A 29 24.31 -16.27 2.58
C PHE A 29 23.08 -15.87 1.75
N VAL A 30 22.47 -16.83 1.03
CA VAL A 30 21.23 -16.59 0.27
C VAL A 30 20.10 -16.21 1.21
N LEU A 31 19.91 -16.93 2.32
CA LEU A 31 18.91 -16.60 3.31
C LEU A 31 19.14 -15.23 3.95
N PHE A 32 20.39 -14.91 4.28
CA PHE A 32 20.75 -13.60 4.81
C PHE A 32 20.46 -12.48 3.81
N ALA A 33 20.80 -12.67 2.54
CA ALA A 33 20.51 -11.72 1.47
C ALA A 33 19.00 -11.51 1.27
N LEU A 34 18.21 -12.61 1.27
CA LEU A 34 16.75 -12.55 1.17
C LEU A 34 16.12 -11.80 2.36
N LEU A 35 16.55 -12.10 3.59
CA LEU A 35 16.07 -11.40 4.79
C LEU A 35 16.45 -9.93 4.77
N SER A 36 17.65 -9.60 4.31
CA SER A 36 18.11 -8.20 4.17
C SER A 36 17.30 -7.46 3.11
N ALA A 37 17.05 -8.09 1.96
CA ALA A 37 16.19 -7.54 0.91
C ALA A 37 14.74 -7.34 1.39
N LEU A 38 14.19 -8.31 2.12
CA LEU A 38 12.86 -8.21 2.71
C LEU A 38 12.79 -7.06 3.74
N LYS A 39 13.78 -6.96 4.62
CA LYS A 39 13.89 -5.84 5.58
C LYS A 39 13.94 -4.49 4.86
N LEU A 40 14.70 -4.39 3.77
CA LEU A 40 14.80 -3.16 2.97
C LEU A 40 13.47 -2.85 2.26
N ALA A 41 12.81 -3.85 1.69
CA ALA A 41 11.52 -3.70 1.03
C ALA A 41 10.41 -3.28 2.01
N LEU A 42 10.37 -3.87 3.20
CA LEU A 42 9.40 -3.51 4.25
C LEU A 42 9.75 -2.16 4.92
N GLY A 43 11.03 -1.84 5.07
CA GLY A 43 11.50 -0.57 5.63
C GLY A 43 11.40 0.60 4.65
N GLY A 44 11.44 0.34 3.35
CA GLY A 44 11.33 1.37 2.31
C GLY A 44 10.01 2.13 2.33
N GLY A 45 8.93 1.48 2.73
CA GLY A 45 7.63 2.14 2.92
C GLY A 45 7.58 3.17 4.05
N VAL A 46 8.47 3.04 5.04
CA VAL A 46 8.55 3.99 6.16
C VAL A 46 9.38 5.23 5.80
N ASN A 47 10.35 5.10 4.91
CA ASN A 47 11.17 6.23 4.46
C ASN A 47 10.48 7.12 3.41
N MET A 48 9.30 6.70 2.92
CA MET A 48 8.49 7.47 1.96
C MET A 48 7.53 8.45 2.63
N ALA A 49 7.21 8.25 3.90
CA ALA A 49 6.55 9.30 4.66
C ALA A 49 7.55 10.46 4.83
N ASP A 50 7.22 11.63 4.28
CA ASP A 50 7.91 12.86 4.65
C ASP A 50 8.05 12.88 6.18
N ALA A 51 9.20 13.36 6.69
CA ALA A 51 9.47 13.39 8.14
C ALA A 51 8.35 14.05 8.97
N ASN A 52 7.47 14.79 8.30
CA ASN A 52 6.33 15.52 8.88
C ASN A 52 5.00 14.75 8.78
N ARG A 53 4.94 13.57 8.16
CA ARG A 53 3.71 12.77 8.07
C ARG A 53 3.75 11.60 9.03
N LEU A 54 2.81 11.55 9.96
CA LEU A 54 2.67 10.48 10.94
C LEU A 54 1.40 9.67 10.67
N ILE A 55 1.51 8.36 10.80
CA ILE A 55 0.37 7.46 10.70
C ILE A 55 -0.02 7.00 12.11
N VAL A 56 -1.21 7.37 12.53
CA VAL A 56 -1.80 6.92 13.78
C VAL A 56 -2.73 5.75 13.50
N ARG A 57 -2.49 4.61 14.13
CA ARG A 57 -3.27 3.39 13.93
C ARG A 57 -3.67 2.77 15.27
N HIS A 58 -4.68 1.90 15.23
CA HIS A 58 -5.05 1.13 16.40
C HIS A 58 -3.90 0.20 16.83
N ARG A 59 -3.69 0.06 18.14
CA ARG A 59 -2.57 -0.70 18.72
C ARG A 59 -2.59 -2.18 18.31
N VAL A 60 -3.77 -2.77 18.17
CA VAL A 60 -3.94 -4.22 17.97
C VAL A 60 -3.98 -4.57 16.48
N SER A 61 -4.66 -3.77 15.66
CA SER A 61 -4.84 -4.05 14.24
C SER A 61 -4.95 -2.77 13.42
N PHE A 62 -4.38 -2.78 12.21
CA PHE A 62 -4.53 -1.66 11.27
C PHE A 62 -5.89 -1.65 10.55
N ILE A 63 -6.67 -2.75 10.66
CA ILE A 63 -8.04 -2.83 10.12
C ILE A 63 -9.04 -2.22 11.10
N GLN A 64 -8.72 -2.25 12.40
CA GLN A 64 -9.64 -1.75 13.42
C GLN A 64 -9.75 -0.23 13.35
N LEU A 65 -10.98 0.25 13.22
CA LEU A 65 -11.29 1.67 13.19
C LEU A 65 -10.91 2.34 14.52
N LEU A 66 -10.33 3.52 14.40
CA LEU A 66 -10.23 4.45 15.52
C LEU A 66 -11.56 5.19 15.67
N PRO A 67 -12.03 5.48 16.89
CA PRO A 67 -13.18 6.32 17.10
C PRO A 67 -13.02 7.70 16.43
N HIS A 68 -14.08 8.22 15.82
CA HIS A 68 -14.06 9.55 15.17
C HIS A 68 -13.58 10.67 16.09
N SER A 69 -13.82 10.55 17.40
CA SER A 69 -13.31 11.51 18.39
C SER A 69 -11.79 11.65 18.41
N TYR A 70 -11.05 10.65 17.94
CA TYR A 70 -9.58 10.74 17.84
C TYR A 70 -9.12 11.73 16.77
N GLN A 71 -9.86 11.90 15.68
CA GLN A 71 -9.52 12.89 14.65
C GLN A 71 -9.44 14.29 15.25
N GLN A 72 -10.46 14.70 16.00
CA GLN A 72 -10.50 16.01 16.67
C GLN A 72 -9.42 16.14 17.75
N ARG A 73 -9.20 15.07 18.54
CA ARG A 73 -8.16 15.06 19.57
C ARG A 73 -6.76 15.17 18.97
N ILE A 74 -6.49 14.51 17.85
CA ILE A 74 -5.21 14.60 17.17
C ILE A 74 -5.05 16.00 16.55
N ALA A 75 -6.10 16.54 15.93
CA ALA A 75 -6.08 17.89 15.37
C ALA A 75 -5.81 18.99 16.42
N SER A 76 -6.17 18.75 17.69
CA SER A 76 -5.91 19.69 18.78
C SER A 76 -4.49 19.61 19.37
N VAL A 77 -3.66 18.66 18.94
CA VAL A 77 -2.28 18.52 19.41
C VAL A 77 -1.41 19.64 18.83
N PRO A 78 -0.67 20.39 19.66
CA PRO A 78 0.23 21.43 19.15
C PRO A 78 1.23 20.88 18.14
N GLY A 79 1.35 21.55 16.98
CA GLY A 79 2.22 21.12 15.87
C GLY A 79 1.54 20.26 14.82
N VAL A 80 0.31 19.80 15.03
CA VAL A 80 -0.50 19.12 14.00
C VAL A 80 -1.19 20.18 13.15
N THR A 81 -0.93 20.17 11.85
CA THR A 81 -1.50 21.12 10.89
C THR A 81 -2.68 20.57 10.12
N LEU A 82 -2.69 19.25 9.88
CA LEU A 82 -3.73 18.57 9.10
C LEU A 82 -3.89 17.14 9.58
N VAL A 83 -5.13 16.65 9.61
CA VAL A 83 -5.48 15.25 9.91
C VAL A 83 -6.38 14.76 8.79
N SER A 84 -6.10 13.59 8.23
CA SER A 84 -6.93 12.92 7.23
C SER A 84 -7.24 11.50 7.67
N LEU A 85 -8.47 11.08 7.47
CA LEU A 85 -8.89 9.70 7.68
C LEU A 85 -8.45 8.85 6.49
N GLN A 86 -7.87 7.71 6.80
CA GLN A 86 -7.55 6.67 5.83
C GLN A 86 -7.78 5.30 6.47
N LEU A 87 -8.40 4.41 5.73
CA LEU A 87 -8.71 3.07 6.19
C LEU A 87 -8.28 2.03 5.15
N TRP A 88 -7.92 0.85 5.59
CA TRP A 88 -7.74 -0.29 4.69
C TRP A 88 -9.08 -0.93 4.37
N PHE A 89 -9.48 -0.89 3.10
CA PHE A 89 -10.72 -1.49 2.63
C PHE A 89 -10.55 -2.95 2.21
N GLY A 90 -9.40 -3.31 1.66
CA GLY A 90 -9.11 -4.67 1.22
C GLY A 90 -9.95 -5.10 0.03
N GLY A 91 -10.11 -4.23 -0.96
CA GLY A 91 -10.93 -4.48 -2.14
C GLY A 91 -10.35 -5.57 -3.04
N VAL A 92 -11.24 -6.37 -3.59
CA VAL A 92 -10.94 -7.42 -4.58
C VAL A 92 -11.71 -7.11 -5.86
N TYR A 93 -11.00 -7.04 -6.98
CA TYR A 93 -11.59 -6.77 -8.29
C TYR A 93 -11.73 -8.05 -9.10
N GLN A 94 -12.97 -8.45 -9.39
CA GLN A 94 -13.37 -9.63 -10.18
C GLN A 94 -12.82 -10.97 -9.66
N ASP A 95 -11.51 -11.21 -9.71
CA ASP A 95 -10.86 -12.46 -9.27
C ASP A 95 -10.27 -12.29 -7.86
N PRO A 96 -10.42 -13.28 -6.95
CA PRO A 96 -9.82 -13.26 -5.60
C PRO A 96 -8.30 -12.99 -5.58
N LYS A 97 -7.60 -13.28 -6.67
CA LYS A 97 -6.16 -12.99 -6.82
C LYS A 97 -5.88 -11.50 -7.03
N ASN A 98 -6.87 -10.73 -7.45
CA ASN A 98 -6.76 -9.29 -7.69
C ASN A 98 -7.10 -8.49 -6.43
N GLN A 99 -6.37 -8.73 -5.37
CA GLN A 99 -6.44 -7.89 -4.18
C GLN A 99 -5.72 -6.58 -4.42
N LEU A 100 -6.38 -5.47 -4.14
CA LEU A 100 -5.91 -4.13 -4.41
C LEU A 100 -5.69 -3.35 -3.11
N GLY A 101 -4.73 -2.43 -3.16
CA GLY A 101 -4.61 -1.38 -2.15
C GLY A 101 -5.75 -0.39 -2.32
N THR A 102 -6.81 -0.54 -1.55
CA THR A 102 -8.01 0.28 -1.63
C THR A 102 -8.25 1.00 -0.31
N PHE A 103 -8.45 2.32 -0.42
CA PHE A 103 -8.55 3.18 0.76
C PHE A 103 -9.70 4.18 0.62
N PRO A 104 -10.69 4.15 1.51
CA PRO A 104 -11.57 5.28 1.72
C PRO A 104 -10.78 6.41 2.40
N VAL A 105 -10.89 7.61 1.84
CA VAL A 105 -10.18 8.81 2.28
C VAL A 105 -11.10 10.02 2.24
N GLU A 106 -10.70 11.08 2.94
CA GLU A 106 -11.26 12.43 2.77
C GLU A 106 -10.50 13.12 1.63
N PRO A 107 -11.09 13.32 0.43
CA PRO A 107 -10.35 13.69 -0.77
C PRO A 107 -9.51 14.97 -0.64
N GLU A 108 -10.08 16.03 -0.08
CA GLU A 108 -9.40 17.33 0.07
C GLU A 108 -8.22 17.22 1.03
N ALA A 109 -8.45 16.68 2.22
CA ALA A 109 -7.42 16.51 3.24
C ALA A 109 -6.32 15.56 2.77
N PHE A 110 -6.71 14.47 2.09
CA PHE A 110 -5.77 13.48 1.57
C PHE A 110 -4.85 14.07 0.49
N LEU A 111 -5.41 14.81 -0.48
CA LEU A 111 -4.61 15.47 -1.52
C LEU A 111 -3.72 16.59 -0.96
N ALA A 112 -4.21 17.36 -0.01
CA ALA A 112 -3.40 18.39 0.66
C ALA A 112 -2.23 17.78 1.45
N MET A 113 -2.43 16.59 2.02
CA MET A 113 -1.39 15.85 2.75
C MET A 113 -0.38 15.16 1.82
N ASN A 114 -0.78 14.87 0.56
CA ASN A 114 0.04 14.15 -0.42
C ASN A 114 0.28 14.99 -1.69
N PRO A 115 1.01 16.12 -1.60
CA PRO A 115 1.23 17.02 -2.73
C PRO A 115 2.04 16.40 -3.87
N GLU A 116 2.69 15.26 -3.62
CA GLU A 116 3.36 14.48 -4.65
C GLU A 116 2.41 13.76 -5.61
N LEU A 117 1.14 13.58 -5.23
CA LEU A 117 0.12 13.01 -6.10
C LEU A 117 -0.46 14.10 -7.01
N THR A 118 -0.45 13.82 -8.29
CA THR A 118 -0.95 14.74 -9.31
C THR A 118 -2.27 14.24 -9.85
N LEU A 119 -3.32 15.03 -9.66
CA LEU A 119 -4.66 14.78 -10.20
C LEU A 119 -5.12 16.06 -10.93
N PRO A 120 -5.52 16.00 -12.22
CA PRO A 120 -6.06 17.14 -12.93
C PRO A 120 -7.24 17.78 -12.19
N GLU A 121 -7.33 19.10 -12.20
CA GLU A 121 -8.34 19.81 -11.40
C GLU A 121 -9.78 19.42 -11.75
N GLU A 122 -10.06 19.16 -13.04
CA GLU A 122 -11.37 18.67 -13.47
C GLU A 122 -11.74 17.32 -12.82
N GLN A 123 -10.77 16.40 -12.76
CA GLN A 123 -10.95 15.08 -12.14
C GLN A 123 -11.08 15.18 -10.62
N LYS A 124 -10.33 16.10 -10.00
CA LYS A 124 -10.45 16.41 -8.58
C LYS A 124 -11.85 16.94 -8.26
N GLN A 125 -12.36 17.88 -9.04
CA GLN A 125 -13.71 18.43 -8.87
C GLN A 125 -14.78 17.34 -9.11
N ALA A 126 -14.59 16.47 -10.09
CA ALA A 126 -15.48 15.34 -10.32
C ALA A 126 -15.48 14.39 -9.11
N TRP A 127 -14.31 14.11 -8.52
CA TRP A 127 -14.19 13.27 -7.33
C TRP A 127 -14.90 13.87 -6.12
N LEU A 128 -14.76 15.17 -5.90
CA LEU A 128 -15.43 15.88 -4.80
C LEU A 128 -16.96 15.90 -4.95
N LYS A 129 -17.47 15.98 -6.17
CA LYS A 129 -18.92 16.05 -6.45
C LYS A 129 -19.61 14.70 -6.52
N THR A 130 -18.90 13.66 -6.94
CA THR A 130 -19.49 12.32 -7.15
C THR A 130 -19.37 11.49 -5.88
N ARG A 131 -20.49 11.13 -5.26
CA ARG A 131 -20.51 10.36 -4.00
C ARG A 131 -19.83 9.00 -4.13
N THR A 132 -20.13 8.25 -5.20
CA THR A 132 -19.51 6.97 -5.56
C THR A 132 -18.18 7.14 -6.28
N GLY A 133 -17.70 8.39 -6.41
CA GLY A 133 -16.50 8.73 -7.14
C GLY A 133 -15.25 8.12 -6.52
N ALA A 134 -14.43 7.57 -7.38
CA ALA A 134 -13.13 7.01 -7.03
C ALA A 134 -12.05 7.46 -8.01
N VAL A 135 -10.81 7.45 -7.55
CA VAL A 135 -9.64 7.70 -8.37
C VAL A 135 -8.67 6.54 -8.25
N ALA A 136 -8.08 6.15 -9.37
CA ALA A 136 -7.10 5.07 -9.44
C ALA A 136 -5.71 5.61 -9.74
N GLY A 137 -4.68 5.00 -9.18
CA GLY A 137 -3.32 5.30 -9.59
C GLY A 137 -3.04 4.85 -11.03
N SER A 138 -2.18 5.56 -11.73
CA SER A 138 -1.88 5.32 -13.15
C SER A 138 -1.37 3.90 -13.43
N SER A 139 -0.59 3.32 -12.51
CA SER A 139 -0.12 1.92 -12.62
C SER A 139 -1.27 0.93 -12.51
N LEU A 140 -2.23 1.18 -11.60
CA LEU A 140 -3.39 0.33 -11.40
C LEU A 140 -4.34 0.41 -12.60
N ALA A 141 -4.63 1.62 -13.07
CA ALA A 141 -5.47 1.85 -14.24
C ALA A 141 -4.90 1.16 -15.50
N LYS A 142 -3.59 1.26 -15.71
CA LYS A 142 -2.89 0.55 -16.80
C LYS A 142 -2.99 -0.97 -16.67
N ARG A 143 -2.82 -1.51 -15.46
CA ARG A 143 -2.86 -2.96 -15.20
C ARG A 143 -4.20 -3.57 -15.58
N PHE A 144 -5.31 -2.89 -15.30
CA PHE A 144 -6.66 -3.40 -15.55
C PHE A 144 -7.32 -2.79 -16.79
N GLY A 145 -6.65 -1.87 -17.49
CA GLY A 145 -7.19 -1.20 -18.67
C GLY A 145 -8.33 -0.24 -18.34
N TRP A 146 -8.40 0.28 -17.11
CA TRP A 146 -9.47 1.17 -16.66
C TRP A 146 -9.39 2.55 -17.30
N LYS A 147 -10.56 3.10 -17.60
CA LYS A 147 -10.73 4.43 -18.17
C LYS A 147 -11.67 5.27 -17.30
N ILE A 148 -11.50 6.58 -17.34
CA ILE A 148 -12.43 7.50 -16.67
C ILE A 148 -13.82 7.29 -17.24
N GLY A 149 -14.82 7.18 -16.35
CA GLY A 149 -16.20 6.82 -16.68
C GLY A 149 -16.54 5.35 -16.49
N ASP A 150 -15.54 4.48 -16.28
CA ASP A 150 -15.81 3.07 -15.99
C ASP A 150 -16.45 2.90 -14.61
N ARG A 151 -17.34 1.92 -14.53
CA ARG A 151 -17.93 1.49 -13.26
C ARG A 151 -17.19 0.28 -12.73
N ILE A 152 -16.58 0.42 -11.56
CA ILE A 152 -15.67 -0.58 -10.98
C ILE A 152 -16.37 -1.29 -9.82
N PRO A 153 -16.83 -2.55 -10.02
CA PRO A 153 -17.36 -3.36 -8.94
C PRO A 153 -16.22 -3.93 -8.09
N MET A 154 -16.31 -3.80 -6.78
CA MET A 154 -15.36 -4.39 -5.84
C MET A 154 -16.07 -5.16 -4.75
N THR A 155 -15.49 -6.27 -4.34
CA THR A 155 -15.90 -7.01 -3.15
C THR A 155 -14.84 -6.85 -2.07
N THR A 156 -15.22 -7.00 -0.82
CA THR A 156 -14.30 -7.00 0.31
C THR A 156 -14.74 -8.01 1.35
N PRO A 157 -13.83 -8.80 1.90
CA PRO A 157 -14.17 -9.75 2.97
C PRO A 157 -14.34 -9.08 4.33
N ILE A 158 -13.96 -7.80 4.45
CA ILE A 158 -13.89 -7.09 5.74
C ILE A 158 -15.12 -6.20 5.95
N TRP A 159 -15.60 -5.55 4.90
CA TRP A 159 -16.62 -4.51 4.97
C TRP A 159 -17.80 -4.85 4.07
N PRO A 160 -18.79 -5.61 4.58
CA PRO A 160 -19.99 -5.90 3.79
C PRO A 160 -20.74 -4.60 3.48
N ASN A 161 -21.30 -4.54 2.27
CA ASN A 161 -22.19 -3.45 1.88
C ASN A 161 -23.58 -3.70 2.48
N LYS A 162 -24.25 -2.67 2.96
CA LYS A 162 -25.64 -2.75 3.46
C LYS A 162 -26.60 -3.40 2.48
N ASP A 163 -26.40 -3.13 1.19
CA ASP A 163 -27.24 -3.67 0.11
C ASP A 163 -26.92 -5.14 -0.22
N GLY A 164 -25.95 -5.75 0.45
CA GLY A 164 -25.58 -7.17 0.29
C GLY A 164 -24.88 -7.51 -1.01
N GLY A 165 -24.48 -6.51 -1.81
CA GLY A 165 -23.81 -6.69 -3.10
C GLY A 165 -22.36 -6.21 -3.14
N ALA A 166 -21.77 -6.26 -4.33
CA ALA A 166 -20.49 -5.64 -4.58
C ALA A 166 -20.59 -4.11 -4.44
N TRP A 167 -19.57 -3.51 -3.87
CA TRP A 167 -19.39 -2.06 -3.85
C TRP A 167 -19.24 -1.55 -5.28
N GLN A 168 -19.93 -0.46 -5.61
CA GLN A 168 -19.88 0.13 -6.95
C GLN A 168 -19.20 1.49 -6.89
N PHE A 169 -18.18 1.67 -7.71
CA PHE A 169 -17.42 2.91 -7.79
C PHE A 169 -17.43 3.44 -9.21
N ASP A 170 -17.64 4.73 -9.37
CA ASP A 170 -17.51 5.42 -10.64
C ASP A 170 -16.08 5.98 -10.72
N LEU A 171 -15.27 5.52 -11.68
CA LEU A 171 -13.91 5.99 -11.85
C LEU A 171 -13.92 7.38 -12.49
N VAL A 172 -13.71 8.40 -11.69
CA VAL A 172 -13.79 9.81 -12.11
C VAL A 172 -12.41 10.45 -12.32
N GLY A 173 -11.33 9.74 -11.96
CA GLY A 173 -10.00 10.27 -12.15
C GLY A 173 -8.91 9.20 -12.09
N ILE A 174 -7.78 9.52 -12.72
CA ILE A 174 -6.56 8.71 -12.66
C ILE A 174 -5.44 9.65 -12.19
N TYR A 175 -4.89 9.38 -11.00
CA TYR A 175 -3.79 10.16 -10.45
C TYR A 175 -2.44 9.57 -10.84
N ASP A 176 -1.44 10.44 -10.95
CA ASP A 176 -0.06 10.06 -11.13
C ASP A 176 0.78 10.62 -9.97
N ALA A 177 2.08 10.37 -9.96
CA ALA A 177 2.98 10.85 -8.94
C ALA A 177 4.18 11.58 -9.56
N THR A 178 4.54 12.71 -8.97
CA THR A 178 5.73 13.48 -9.38
C THR A 178 7.03 12.81 -8.94
N LYS A 179 6.99 12.05 -7.83
CA LYS A 179 8.13 11.29 -7.31
C LYS A 179 7.99 9.82 -7.71
N LYS A 180 9.03 9.22 -8.32
CA LYS A 180 9.06 7.78 -8.67
C LYS A 180 8.76 6.83 -7.50
N ALA A 181 8.95 7.31 -6.29
CA ALA A 181 8.78 6.56 -5.07
C ALA A 181 7.35 6.60 -4.53
N ALA A 182 6.48 7.48 -5.03
CA ALA A 182 5.10 7.56 -4.57
C ALA A 182 4.24 6.45 -5.21
N ASP A 183 3.31 5.93 -4.43
CA ASP A 183 2.47 4.81 -4.85
C ASP A 183 1.39 5.25 -5.85
N THR A 184 1.43 4.66 -7.04
CA THR A 184 0.42 4.81 -8.09
C THR A 184 -0.36 3.52 -8.33
N SER A 185 -0.32 2.58 -7.37
CA SER A 185 -1.01 1.29 -7.45
C SER A 185 -2.24 1.19 -6.54
N SER A 186 -2.62 2.28 -5.89
CA SER A 186 -3.75 2.34 -4.99
C SER A 186 -5.03 2.84 -5.66
N PHE A 187 -6.16 2.43 -5.09
CA PHE A 187 -7.50 2.88 -5.46
C PHE A 187 -8.09 3.67 -4.29
N LEU A 188 -8.43 4.93 -4.53
CA LEU A 188 -8.90 5.86 -3.51
C LEU A 188 -10.35 6.22 -3.78
N PHE A 189 -11.18 6.23 -2.76
CA PHE A 189 -12.58 6.60 -2.85
C PHE A 189 -13.04 7.35 -1.61
N ARG A 190 -14.23 7.91 -1.64
CA ARG A 190 -14.72 8.81 -0.59
C ARG A 190 -15.04 8.07 0.69
N TYR A 191 -14.56 8.61 1.83
CA TYR A 191 -14.83 8.06 3.15
C TYR A 191 -16.31 8.17 3.56
N ASP A 192 -16.99 9.24 3.20
CA ASP A 192 -18.40 9.43 3.49
C ASP A 192 -19.30 8.36 2.83
N TYR A 193 -19.00 8.02 1.56
CA TYR A 193 -19.67 6.91 0.89
C TYR A 193 -19.43 5.58 1.62
N PHE A 194 -18.20 5.34 2.03
CA PHE A 194 -17.85 4.13 2.80
C PHE A 194 -18.63 4.06 4.12
N ASP A 195 -18.62 5.15 4.90
CA ASP A 195 -19.20 5.17 6.24
C ASP A 195 -20.74 5.01 6.21
N GLU A 196 -21.39 5.55 5.19
CA GLU A 196 -22.82 5.40 4.99
C GLU A 196 -23.25 4.04 4.44
N ALA A 197 -22.46 3.42 3.55
CA ALA A 197 -22.84 2.20 2.85
C ALA A 197 -22.32 0.91 3.50
N ARG A 198 -21.41 0.98 4.48
CA ARG A 198 -21.00 -0.19 5.27
C ARG A 198 -22.08 -0.63 6.24
N SER A 199 -22.22 -1.94 6.41
CA SER A 199 -23.11 -2.54 7.41
C SER A 199 -22.48 -2.55 8.80
#